data_80a7f2374c6a23df53014be9ce4a8fef
#
_entry.id   80a7f2374c6a23df53014be9ce4a8fef
#
_cell.length_a   1.000
_cell.length_b   1.000
_cell.length_c   1.000
_cell.angle_alpha   90.00
_cell.angle_beta   90.00
_cell.angle_gamma   90.00
#
_symmetry.space_group_name_H-M   'P 1'
#
loop_
_entity.id
_entity.type
_entity.pdbx_description
1 polymer ?
#
loop_
_entity_poly.entity_id
_entity_poly.type
_entity_poly.pdbx_seq_one_letter_code
_entity_poly.pdbx_strand_id
1 'polypeptide(L)'
;MSNFLTEYQMASLVEAIQSAENHSTGEIRVHIDSHSGGNNAEIAFNVFKSLCQNKTAEKNAVLFHVNFEEHYLTIIGDEGIHQKVRQNFWDRLHDEITAEFAKGNYHDGLRNGILKTGYELKKHFPVSGENFNELSNEITFSN
;
A
#
# COMPACT_ATOMS: atom_id res chain seq x y z
N MET A 1 -5.13 -1.34 19.84
CA MET A 1 -5.34 -0.72 18.58
C MET A 1 -6.74 -1.01 18.08
N SER A 2 -7.18 -0.25 17.18
CA SER A 2 -8.53 -0.13 16.77
C SER A 2 -9.19 -1.37 16.19
N ASN A 3 -10.50 -1.26 16.04
CA ASN A 3 -11.34 -2.25 15.38
C ASN A 3 -11.47 -1.95 13.88
N PHE A 4 -10.51 -1.23 13.30
CA PHE A 4 -10.55 -0.88 11.89
C PHE A 4 -10.65 -2.11 11.01
N LEU A 5 -9.80 -3.10 11.27
CA LEU A 5 -9.79 -4.37 10.57
C LEU A 5 -9.74 -5.50 11.60
N THR A 6 -10.43 -6.59 11.30
CA THR A 6 -10.33 -7.80 12.12
C THR A 6 -9.00 -8.51 11.85
N GLU A 7 -8.62 -9.43 12.73
CA GLU A 7 -7.41 -10.24 12.50
C GLU A 7 -7.51 -11.03 11.20
N TYR A 8 -8.69 -11.57 10.91
CA TYR A 8 -8.92 -12.29 9.67
C TYR A 8 -8.74 -11.38 8.45
N GLN A 9 -9.26 -10.15 8.53
CA GLN A 9 -9.12 -9.19 7.44
C GLN A 9 -7.66 -8.77 7.25
N MET A 10 -6.92 -8.58 8.33
CA MET A 10 -5.50 -8.27 8.25
C MET A 10 -4.72 -9.40 7.59
N ALA A 11 -5.01 -10.64 7.99
CA ALA A 11 -4.38 -11.81 7.36
C ALA A 11 -4.69 -11.90 5.87
N SER A 12 -5.93 -11.56 5.48
CA SER A 12 -6.33 -11.52 4.08
C SER A 12 -5.55 -10.48 3.28
N LEU A 13 -5.28 -9.32 3.88
CA LEU A 13 -4.48 -8.29 3.21
C LEU A 13 -3.01 -8.73 3.07
N VAL A 14 -2.46 -9.36 4.09
CA VAL A 14 -1.09 -9.91 4.03
C VAL A 14 -0.99 -10.94 2.91
N GLU A 15 -2.00 -11.80 2.76
CA GLU A 15 -2.04 -12.78 1.68
C GLU A 15 -2.03 -12.10 0.31
N ALA A 16 -2.82 -11.03 0.15
CA ALA A 16 -2.85 -10.28 -1.10
C ALA A 16 -1.49 -9.63 -1.40
N ILE A 17 -0.82 -9.10 -0.38
CA ILE A 17 0.52 -8.53 -0.52
C ILE A 17 1.51 -9.61 -0.97
N GLN A 18 1.49 -10.77 -0.32
CA GLN A 18 2.37 -11.88 -0.68
C GLN A 18 2.14 -12.34 -2.12
N SER A 19 0.89 -12.44 -2.53
CA SER A 19 0.55 -12.82 -3.90
C SER A 19 1.12 -11.82 -4.91
N ALA A 20 0.98 -10.53 -4.62
CA ALA A 20 1.53 -9.48 -5.48
C ALA A 20 3.05 -9.57 -5.56
N GLU A 21 3.71 -9.77 -4.41
CA GLU A 21 5.16 -9.78 -4.32
C GLU A 21 5.78 -11.06 -4.89
N ASN A 22 5.04 -12.16 -4.91
CA ASN A 22 5.54 -13.41 -5.50
C ASN A 22 5.70 -13.32 -7.02
N HIS A 23 5.08 -12.36 -7.66
CA HIS A 23 5.07 -12.24 -9.11
C HIS A 23 5.85 -11.04 -9.62
N SER A 24 6.48 -10.27 -8.73
CA SER A 24 7.24 -9.09 -9.12
C SER A 24 8.43 -8.88 -8.19
N THR A 25 9.32 -7.95 -8.57
CA THR A 25 10.41 -7.52 -7.69
C THR A 25 9.97 -6.37 -6.79
N GLY A 26 8.73 -5.89 -6.94
CA GLY A 26 8.21 -4.78 -6.15
C GLY A 26 7.75 -5.19 -4.77
N GLU A 27 7.53 -4.19 -3.94
CA GLU A 27 7.12 -4.39 -2.55
C GLU A 27 5.92 -3.50 -2.24
N ILE A 28 4.97 -4.04 -1.48
CA ILE A 28 3.78 -3.30 -1.06
C ILE A 28 3.74 -3.27 0.46
N ARG A 29 3.45 -2.09 1.00
CA ARG A 29 3.36 -1.90 2.44
C ARG A 29 2.07 -1.19 2.79
N VAL A 30 1.42 -1.65 3.87
CA VAL A 30 0.23 -0.99 4.43
C VAL A 30 0.60 -0.52 5.83
N HIS A 31 0.34 0.75 6.11
CA HIS A 31 0.57 1.33 7.43
C HIS A 31 -0.71 2.00 7.91
N ILE A 32 -1.15 1.63 9.09
CA ILE A 32 -2.38 2.17 9.68
C ILE A 32 -2.02 3.05 10.86
N ASP A 33 -2.46 4.28 10.77
CA ASP A 33 -2.20 5.33 11.74
C ASP A 33 -3.52 5.79 12.34
N SER A 34 -3.46 6.40 13.53
CA SER A 34 -4.65 6.89 14.18
C SER A 34 -4.30 8.20 14.86
N HIS A 35 -4.66 9.31 14.22
CA HIS A 35 -4.40 10.63 14.76
C HIS A 35 -5.46 11.60 14.27
N SER A 36 -5.65 12.70 14.99
CA SER A 36 -6.52 13.78 14.55
C SER A 36 -5.67 15.04 14.37
N GLY A 37 -6.01 15.81 13.36
CA GLY A 37 -5.25 17.00 12.99
C GLY A 37 -3.98 16.65 12.22
N GLY A 38 -3.27 17.65 11.80
CA GLY A 38 -2.06 17.50 11.02
C GLY A 38 -2.33 17.32 9.53
N ASN A 39 -1.26 17.16 8.79
CA ASN A 39 -1.31 17.01 7.34
C ASN A 39 -1.09 15.54 6.98
N ASN A 40 -2.16 14.88 6.52
CA ASN A 40 -2.11 13.45 6.21
C ASN A 40 -1.07 13.12 5.14
N ALA A 41 -0.95 13.93 4.11
CA ALA A 41 0.03 13.68 3.05
C ALA A 41 1.45 13.77 3.57
N GLU A 42 1.73 14.75 4.42
CA GLU A 42 3.07 14.92 5.01
C GLU A 42 3.41 13.77 5.94
N ILE A 43 2.45 13.37 6.78
CA ILE A 43 2.65 12.25 7.70
C ILE A 43 2.90 10.96 6.92
N ALA A 44 2.10 10.71 5.89
CA ALA A 44 2.27 9.54 5.04
C ALA A 44 3.63 9.55 4.34
N PHE A 45 4.07 10.72 3.86
CA PHE A 45 5.36 10.83 3.21
C PHE A 45 6.52 10.53 4.18
N ASN A 46 6.41 10.97 5.43
CA ASN A 46 7.41 10.65 6.44
C ASN A 46 7.46 9.15 6.73
N VAL A 47 6.30 8.49 6.78
CA VAL A 47 6.23 7.03 6.92
C VAL A 47 6.89 6.37 5.70
N PHE A 48 6.59 6.84 4.51
CA PHE A 48 7.18 6.31 3.29
C PHE A 48 8.70 6.42 3.30
N LYS A 49 9.24 7.56 3.70
CA LYS A 49 10.69 7.75 3.78
C LYS A 49 11.33 6.76 4.75
N SER A 50 10.68 6.52 5.88
CA SER A 50 11.20 5.62 6.90
C SER A 50 11.10 4.16 6.50
N LEU A 51 9.98 3.74 5.91
CA LEU A 51 9.69 2.32 5.66
C LEU A 51 10.02 1.85 4.24
N CYS A 52 9.98 2.74 3.27
CA CYS A 52 9.95 2.34 1.86
C CYS A 52 11.01 2.97 0.99
N GLN A 53 11.31 4.25 1.18
CA GLN A 53 12.14 4.99 0.24
C GLN A 53 13.54 4.41 0.17
N ASN A 54 13.99 4.14 -1.06
CA ASN A 54 15.30 3.58 -1.34
C ASN A 54 15.57 2.23 -0.67
N LYS A 55 14.51 1.52 -0.29
CA LYS A 55 14.63 0.20 0.32
C LYS A 55 14.59 -0.94 -0.70
N THR A 56 14.08 -0.66 -1.91
CA THR A 56 14.08 -1.64 -3.00
C THR A 56 15.05 -1.22 -4.08
N ALA A 57 15.66 -2.21 -4.73
CA ALA A 57 16.69 -1.96 -5.75
C ALA A 57 16.15 -1.18 -6.94
N GLU A 58 14.89 -1.43 -7.33
CA GLU A 58 14.29 -0.81 -8.51
C GLU A 58 13.37 0.35 -8.18
N LYS A 59 13.36 0.79 -6.92
CA LYS A 59 12.51 1.90 -6.45
C LYS A 59 11.05 1.67 -6.80
N ASN A 60 10.58 0.48 -6.48
CA ASN A 60 9.22 0.03 -6.81
C ASN A 60 8.41 -0.37 -5.57
N ALA A 61 8.67 0.28 -4.45
CA ALA A 61 7.86 0.12 -3.26
C ALA A 61 6.60 0.99 -3.35
N VAL A 62 5.50 0.49 -2.81
CA VAL A 62 4.23 1.23 -2.76
C VAL A 62 3.72 1.19 -1.33
N LEU A 63 3.37 2.34 -0.80
CA LEU A 63 2.79 2.47 0.54
C LEU A 63 1.31 2.85 0.43
N PHE A 64 0.47 2.10 1.12
CA PHE A 64 -0.92 2.48 1.40
C PHE A 64 -0.97 2.95 2.85
N HIS A 65 -1.13 4.24 3.04
CA HIS A 65 -1.20 4.83 4.37
C HIS A 65 -2.65 5.19 4.69
N VAL A 66 -3.17 4.63 5.77
CA VAL A 66 -4.54 4.90 6.22
C VAL A 66 -4.49 5.59 7.57
N ASN A 67 -5.09 6.77 7.65
CA ASN A 67 -5.39 7.39 8.93
C ASN A 67 -6.79 6.94 9.33
N PHE A 68 -6.87 5.98 10.24
CA PHE A 68 -8.15 5.41 10.64
C PHE A 68 -9.06 6.44 11.32
N GLU A 69 -8.49 7.31 12.14
CA GLU A 69 -9.27 8.32 12.86
C GLU A 69 -10.04 9.23 11.90
N GLU A 70 -9.43 9.62 10.81
CA GLU A 70 -10.02 10.53 9.83
C GLU A 70 -10.54 9.82 8.59
N HIS A 71 -10.41 8.50 8.52
CA HIS A 71 -10.78 7.69 7.34
C HIS A 71 -10.11 8.21 6.07
N TYR A 72 -8.84 8.55 6.17
CA TYR A 72 -8.10 9.18 5.08
C TYR A 72 -7.05 8.22 4.52
N LEU A 73 -7.02 8.11 3.20
CA LEU A 73 -6.06 7.25 2.49
C LEU A 73 -5.06 8.10 1.73
N THR A 74 -3.77 7.76 1.86
CA THR A 74 -2.72 8.29 1.02
C THR A 74 -1.96 7.12 0.39
N ILE A 75 -1.74 7.18 -0.91
CA ILE A 75 -0.99 6.16 -1.63
C ILE A 75 0.28 6.81 -2.17
N ILE A 76 1.43 6.20 -1.89
CA ILE A 76 2.71 6.70 -2.38
C ILE A 76 3.43 5.58 -3.08
N GLY A 77 3.74 5.78 -4.37
CA GLY A 77 4.59 4.87 -5.12
C GLY A 77 5.97 5.48 -5.26
N ASP A 78 7.00 4.67 -5.07
CA ASP A 78 8.37 5.12 -5.28
C ASP A 78 8.58 5.47 -6.76
N GLU A 79 9.67 6.12 -7.03
CA GLU A 79 9.97 6.72 -8.33
C GLU A 79 9.91 5.72 -9.48
N GLY A 80 10.43 4.51 -9.28
CA GLY A 80 10.47 3.49 -10.34
C GLY A 80 9.09 3.04 -10.77
N ILE A 81 8.19 2.74 -9.83
CA ILE A 81 6.83 2.35 -10.19
C ILE A 81 6.01 3.54 -10.68
N HIS A 82 6.19 4.70 -10.07
CA HIS A 82 5.45 5.89 -10.48
C HIS A 82 5.71 6.24 -11.96
N GLN A 83 6.95 6.14 -12.41
CA GLN A 83 7.29 6.42 -13.81
C GLN A 83 6.59 5.48 -14.79
N LYS A 84 6.27 4.27 -14.35
CA LYS A 84 5.59 3.28 -15.20
C LYS A 84 4.08 3.49 -15.26
N VAL A 85 3.45 3.71 -14.11
CA VAL A 85 1.98 3.77 -14.04
C VAL A 85 1.44 5.18 -14.16
N ARG A 86 2.20 6.18 -13.74
CA ARG A 86 1.87 7.59 -13.80
C ARG A 86 0.73 8.00 -12.88
N GLN A 87 0.48 9.30 -12.80
CA GLN A 87 -0.44 9.88 -11.82
C GLN A 87 -1.88 9.40 -12.00
N ASN A 88 -2.33 9.21 -13.23
CA ASN A 88 -3.71 8.79 -13.47
C ASN A 88 -4.04 7.43 -12.83
N PHE A 89 -3.07 6.52 -12.80
CA PHE A 89 -3.28 5.24 -12.13
C PHE A 89 -3.56 5.43 -10.65
N TRP A 90 -2.73 6.24 -9.97
CA TRP A 90 -2.89 6.48 -8.54
C TRP A 90 -4.19 7.19 -8.23
N ASP A 91 -4.59 8.16 -9.06
CA ASP A 91 -5.83 8.90 -8.86
C ASP A 91 -7.04 7.97 -8.94
N ARG A 92 -7.08 7.11 -9.96
CA ARG A 92 -8.20 6.15 -10.10
C ARG A 92 -8.20 5.14 -8.96
N LEU A 93 -7.03 4.63 -8.58
CA LEU A 93 -6.92 3.67 -7.50
C LEU A 93 -7.41 4.29 -6.19
N HIS A 94 -6.99 5.51 -5.91
CA HIS A 94 -7.42 6.24 -4.72
C HIS A 94 -8.93 6.42 -4.70
N ASP A 95 -9.52 6.84 -5.82
CA ASP A 95 -10.97 7.03 -5.92
C ASP A 95 -11.72 5.73 -5.68
N GLU A 96 -11.25 4.62 -6.23
CA GLU A 96 -11.90 3.32 -6.06
C GLU A 96 -11.86 2.86 -4.61
N ILE A 97 -10.71 3.00 -3.96
CA ILE A 97 -10.55 2.57 -2.57
C ILE A 97 -11.40 3.45 -1.65
N THR A 98 -11.34 4.76 -1.83
CA THR A 98 -12.10 5.68 -0.95
C THR A 98 -13.60 5.55 -1.16
N ALA A 99 -14.06 5.18 -2.35
CA ALA A 99 -15.47 4.87 -2.58
C ALA A 99 -15.92 3.68 -1.73
N GLU A 100 -15.06 2.66 -1.59
CA GLU A 100 -15.34 1.52 -0.71
C GLU A 100 -15.28 1.93 0.76
N PHE A 101 -14.35 2.78 1.14
CA PHE A 101 -14.26 3.30 2.50
C PHE A 101 -15.56 4.03 2.88
N ALA A 102 -16.13 4.79 1.97
CA ALA A 102 -17.38 5.52 2.21
C ALA A 102 -18.56 4.59 2.52
N LYS A 103 -18.48 3.34 2.06
CA LYS A 103 -19.48 2.30 2.32
C LYS A 103 -19.16 1.47 3.56
N GLY A 104 -18.02 1.74 4.22
CA GLY A 104 -17.55 0.94 5.34
C GLY A 104 -16.80 -0.32 4.93
N ASN A 105 -16.51 -0.50 3.65
CA ASN A 105 -15.83 -1.69 3.11
C ASN A 105 -14.31 -1.48 3.08
N TYR A 106 -13.71 -1.26 4.22
CA TYR A 106 -12.28 -0.94 4.33
C TYR A 106 -11.37 -2.06 3.82
N HIS A 107 -11.68 -3.29 4.23
CA HIS A 107 -10.91 -4.46 3.81
C HIS A 107 -10.99 -4.65 2.30
N ASP A 108 -12.21 -4.64 1.74
CA ASP A 108 -12.39 -4.90 0.31
C ASP A 108 -11.70 -3.81 -0.53
N GLY A 109 -11.82 -2.56 -0.11
CA GLY A 109 -11.16 -1.46 -0.80
C GLY A 109 -9.65 -1.62 -0.83
N LEU A 110 -9.04 -1.88 0.32
CA LEU A 110 -7.59 -2.07 0.41
C LEU A 110 -7.13 -3.30 -0.36
N ARG A 111 -7.85 -4.43 -0.22
CA ARG A 111 -7.47 -5.65 -0.93
C ARG A 111 -7.48 -5.45 -2.44
N ASN A 112 -8.53 -4.86 -2.96
CA ASN A 112 -8.62 -4.57 -4.39
C ASN A 112 -7.49 -3.66 -4.86
N GLY A 113 -7.16 -2.64 -4.06
CA GLY A 113 -6.06 -1.74 -4.37
C GLY A 113 -4.71 -2.45 -4.41
N ILE A 114 -4.48 -3.33 -3.43
CA ILE A 114 -3.26 -4.14 -3.38
C ILE A 114 -3.14 -5.04 -4.61
N LEU A 115 -4.24 -5.71 -4.97
CA LEU A 115 -4.23 -6.62 -6.12
C LEU A 115 -4.00 -5.87 -7.44
N LYS A 116 -4.60 -4.71 -7.62
CA LYS A 116 -4.40 -3.89 -8.82
C LYS A 116 -2.97 -3.36 -8.90
N THR A 117 -2.42 -2.93 -7.77
CA THR A 117 -1.02 -2.51 -7.70
C THR A 117 -0.11 -3.67 -8.02
N GLY A 118 -0.41 -4.86 -7.48
CA GLY A 118 0.35 -6.07 -7.77
C GLY A 118 0.34 -6.43 -9.25
N TYR A 119 -0.77 -6.23 -9.92
CA TYR A 119 -0.87 -6.45 -11.36
C TYR A 119 0.10 -5.54 -12.13
N GLU A 120 0.16 -4.26 -11.77
CA GLU A 120 1.08 -3.32 -12.40
C GLU A 120 2.54 -3.64 -12.07
N LEU A 121 2.81 -4.05 -10.85
CA LEU A 121 4.17 -4.47 -10.47
C LEU A 121 4.61 -5.68 -11.27
N LYS A 122 3.74 -6.67 -11.43
CA LYS A 122 4.04 -7.86 -12.25
C LYS A 122 4.31 -7.48 -13.70
N LYS A 123 3.53 -6.54 -14.22
CA LYS A 123 3.64 -6.10 -15.61
C LYS A 123 4.96 -5.39 -15.88
N HIS A 124 5.39 -4.53 -14.98
CA HIS A 124 6.54 -3.65 -15.19
C HIS A 124 7.82 -4.14 -14.51
N PHE A 125 7.70 -4.98 -13.49
CA PHE A 125 8.83 -5.47 -12.70
C PHE A 125 8.67 -6.96 -12.43
N PRO A 126 8.59 -7.80 -13.48
CA PRO A 126 8.40 -9.24 -13.29
C PRO A 126 9.64 -9.87 -12.68
N VAL A 127 9.43 -10.95 -11.90
CA VAL A 127 10.55 -11.73 -11.39
C VAL A 127 11.22 -12.45 -12.54
N SER A 128 12.56 -12.47 -12.51
CA SER A 128 13.36 -13.13 -13.53
C SER A 128 14.32 -14.15 -12.93
N GLY A 129 14.18 -14.46 -11.66
CA GLY A 129 15.04 -15.37 -10.94
C GLY A 129 14.50 -15.55 -9.54
N GLU A 130 15.36 -15.42 -8.53
CA GLU A 130 14.90 -15.47 -7.15
C GLU A 130 14.08 -14.24 -6.80
N ASN A 131 13.03 -14.46 -6.02
CA ASN A 131 12.21 -13.39 -5.52
C ASN A 131 12.66 -13.07 -4.09
N PHE A 132 13.22 -11.89 -3.89
CA PHE A 132 13.63 -11.42 -2.57
C PHE A 132 12.56 -10.53 -2.00
N ASN A 133 12.06 -10.90 -0.84
CA ASN A 133 11.11 -10.08 -0.12
C ASN A 133 11.88 -9.05 0.70
N GLU A 134 12.07 -7.85 0.14
CA GLU A 134 12.93 -6.81 0.70
C GLU A 134 12.29 -6.06 1.86
N LEU A 135 10.97 -6.05 1.95
CA LEU A 135 10.24 -5.36 3.01
C LEU A 135 9.30 -6.32 3.72
N SER A 136 8.87 -5.93 4.92
CA SER A 136 7.89 -6.73 5.67
C SER A 136 6.54 -6.73 4.97
N ASN A 137 5.91 -7.90 4.89
CA ASN A 137 4.54 -8.04 4.39
C ASN A 137 3.51 -7.70 5.47
N GLU A 138 3.96 -7.55 6.70
CA GLU A 138 3.06 -7.27 7.80
C GLU A 138 2.45 -5.89 7.68
N ILE A 139 1.23 -5.76 8.17
CA ILE A 139 0.58 -4.46 8.30
C ILE A 139 1.15 -3.78 9.52
N THR A 140 1.60 -2.55 9.37
CA THR A 140 2.19 -1.79 10.47
C THR A 140 1.19 -0.76 11.00
N PHE A 141 1.40 -0.37 12.26
CA PHE A 141 0.52 0.55 12.96
C PHE A 141 1.35 1.63 13.66
N SER A 142 0.76 2.82 13.75
CA SER A 142 1.25 3.90 14.60
C SER A 142 0.13 4.37 15.50
N ASN A 143 0.47 4.72 16.71
CA ASN A 143 -0.48 5.25 17.69
C ASN A 143 -0.35 6.75 17.82
#